data_3a63d956ee96599e206ecee1a0fee695
#
_entry.id   3a63d956ee96599e206ecee1a0fee695
#
_cell.length_a   1.000
_cell.length_b   1.000
_cell.length_c   1.000
_cell.angle_alpha   90.00
_cell.angle_beta   90.00
_cell.angle_gamma   90.00
#
_symmetry.space_group_name_H-M   'P 1'
#
loop_
_entity.id
_entity.type
_entity.pdbx_description
1 polymer ?
#
loop_
_entity_poly.entity_id
_entity_poly.type
_entity_poly.pdbx_seq_one_letter_code
_entity_poly.pdbx_strand_id
1 'polypeptide(L)'
;MRHITVIGGGFAGLTAAITCAEAGAEVTLYEAHHTLGGRARTADGPYGTNEGPHALYVGGPHWPWLAARDLIGPLAKIPLREGTRFRFHQAGGLRRTPPLAILKLLRHRDAPVDQDFATWAASRVGEEGMRAAANYLAVVLFHHDAGQLSAAFVQERLLRNVKLRPEARYVRGGWGAFINRMARHARALGVRVETATRIDSLDALPAGHGPVIVATSLAAARKLLDDPSLVGESGRTVLLDLALRSRRGDPFIVAGLDLPAWVERFTAQDRSLAPAGEELIQAQLPIAPTERKDAGEARAERVLDVAFPGWRDRTVFRRSALAAGRTGALDLPGTTWRDRPAVRRGDGVYLAGDQVAAPGILCEVSFTSALEASALALGEGRHTHPVRSPLDLNQS
;
A
#
# COMPACT_ATOMS: atom_id res chain seq x y z
N MET A 1 -0.20 -33.78 12.16
CA MET A 1 0.16 -32.33 11.94
C MET A 1 -1.11 -31.51 11.89
N ARG A 2 -1.07 -30.25 12.33
CA ARG A 2 -2.23 -29.37 12.21
C ARG A 2 -2.32 -28.86 10.78
N HIS A 3 -3.47 -29.03 10.13
CA HIS A 3 -3.73 -28.44 8.82
C HIS A 3 -4.27 -27.01 8.98
N ILE A 4 -3.81 -26.09 8.15
CA ILE A 4 -4.28 -24.69 8.11
C ILE A 4 -4.55 -24.31 6.66
N THR A 5 -5.71 -23.75 6.42
CA THR A 5 -6.11 -23.24 5.11
C THR A 5 -5.94 -21.71 5.03
N VAL A 6 -5.31 -21.24 3.97
CA VAL A 6 -5.18 -19.81 3.67
C VAL A 6 -5.92 -19.50 2.37
N ILE A 7 -6.83 -18.52 2.37
CA ILE A 7 -7.59 -18.10 1.19
C ILE A 7 -7.14 -16.71 0.77
N GLY A 8 -6.48 -16.61 -0.40
CA GLY A 8 -5.90 -15.39 -0.96
C GLY A 8 -4.38 -15.39 -0.93
N GLY A 9 -3.76 -15.34 -2.10
CA GLY A 9 -2.31 -15.41 -2.32
C GLY A 9 -1.62 -14.04 -2.42
N GLY A 10 -2.17 -13.00 -1.78
CA GLY A 10 -1.54 -11.68 -1.65
C GLY A 10 -0.44 -11.65 -0.57
N PHE A 11 0.08 -10.45 -0.28
CA PHE A 11 1.14 -10.28 0.72
C PHE A 11 0.74 -10.82 2.10
N ALA A 12 -0.48 -10.55 2.58
CA ALA A 12 -0.98 -11.06 3.86
C ALA A 12 -1.07 -12.59 3.87
N GLY A 13 -1.66 -13.18 2.83
CA GLY A 13 -1.81 -14.64 2.76
C GLY A 13 -0.47 -15.40 2.64
N LEU A 14 0.48 -14.87 1.86
CA LEU A 14 1.82 -15.43 1.79
C LEU A 14 2.55 -15.30 3.14
N THR A 15 2.40 -14.17 3.85
CA THR A 15 2.95 -14.00 5.20
C THR A 15 2.37 -15.03 6.15
N ALA A 16 1.05 -15.21 6.16
CA ALA A 16 0.39 -16.20 7.01
C ALA A 16 0.82 -17.64 6.67
N ALA A 17 0.84 -17.98 5.38
CA ALA A 17 1.22 -19.31 4.94
C ALA A 17 2.66 -19.68 5.34
N ILE A 18 3.61 -18.76 5.14
CA ILE A 18 5.01 -18.92 5.54
C ILE A 18 5.10 -19.09 7.07
N THR A 19 4.46 -18.20 7.84
CA THR A 19 4.50 -18.24 9.31
C THR A 19 3.95 -19.56 9.86
N CYS A 20 2.82 -20.03 9.33
CA CYS A 20 2.23 -21.30 9.77
C CYS A 20 3.07 -22.51 9.38
N ALA A 21 3.66 -22.52 8.18
CA ALA A 21 4.52 -23.62 7.73
C ALA A 21 5.82 -23.69 8.53
N GLU A 22 6.44 -22.56 8.86
CA GLU A 22 7.62 -22.49 9.75
C GLU A 22 7.34 -22.99 11.16
N ALA A 23 6.09 -22.87 11.63
CA ALA A 23 5.63 -23.44 12.89
C ALA A 23 5.26 -24.95 12.80
N GLY A 24 5.52 -25.60 11.66
CA GLY A 24 5.29 -27.02 11.46
C GLY A 24 3.86 -27.41 11.09
N ALA A 25 3.01 -26.47 10.70
CA ALA A 25 1.68 -26.78 10.18
C ALA A 25 1.76 -27.23 8.71
N GLU A 26 0.84 -28.11 8.31
CA GLU A 26 0.54 -28.39 6.91
C GLU A 26 -0.35 -27.28 6.37
N VAL A 27 0.11 -26.58 5.33
CA VAL A 27 -0.60 -25.38 4.84
C VAL A 27 -1.03 -25.57 3.40
N THR A 28 -2.32 -25.31 3.12
CA THR A 28 -2.85 -25.15 1.75
C THR A 28 -3.27 -23.71 1.53
N LEU A 29 -2.73 -23.06 0.50
CA LEU A 29 -3.05 -21.70 0.09
C LEU A 29 -3.83 -21.72 -1.23
N TYR A 30 -5.05 -21.19 -1.22
CA TYR A 30 -5.89 -21.04 -2.39
C TYR A 30 -5.85 -19.60 -2.93
N GLU A 31 -5.67 -19.46 -4.24
CA GLU A 31 -5.71 -18.19 -4.94
C GLU A 31 -6.65 -18.28 -6.17
N ALA A 32 -7.57 -17.34 -6.26
CA ALA A 32 -8.58 -17.30 -7.32
C ALA A 32 -8.00 -17.00 -8.71
N HIS A 33 -6.87 -16.31 -8.77
CA HIS A 33 -6.18 -15.97 -10.02
C HIS A 33 -5.08 -16.99 -10.35
N HIS A 34 -4.63 -17.00 -11.62
CA HIS A 34 -3.52 -17.84 -12.06
C HIS A 34 -2.17 -17.45 -11.43
N THR A 35 -2.04 -16.21 -10.95
CA THR A 35 -0.82 -15.67 -10.35
C THR A 35 -1.07 -15.18 -8.93
N LEU A 36 -0.09 -15.40 -8.05
CA LEU A 36 -0.08 -14.85 -6.71
C LEU A 36 0.21 -13.33 -6.71
N GLY A 37 -0.05 -12.67 -5.57
CA GLY A 37 0.34 -11.29 -5.32
C GLY A 37 -0.83 -10.35 -5.05
N GLY A 38 -2.04 -10.67 -5.48
CA GLY A 38 -3.18 -9.77 -5.32
C GLY A 38 -2.89 -8.41 -5.95
N ARG A 39 -2.83 -7.34 -5.12
CA ARG A 39 -2.46 -5.99 -5.55
C ARG A 39 -0.95 -5.78 -5.72
N ALA A 40 -0.14 -6.64 -5.15
CA ALA A 40 1.32 -6.61 -5.27
C ALA A 40 1.79 -7.36 -6.53
N ARG A 41 1.18 -7.07 -7.67
CA ARG A 41 1.54 -7.63 -8.97
C ARG A 41 2.23 -6.61 -9.83
N THR A 42 3.15 -7.10 -10.66
CA THR A 42 3.74 -6.35 -11.76
C THR A 42 3.22 -6.94 -13.06
N ALA A 43 2.82 -6.11 -14.00
CA ALA A 43 2.33 -6.57 -15.31
C ALA A 43 3.46 -7.24 -16.09
N ASP A 44 3.11 -8.29 -16.80
CA ASP A 44 3.99 -8.93 -17.78
C ASP A 44 4.12 -8.06 -19.03
N GLY A 45 5.27 -8.18 -19.71
CA GLY A 45 5.53 -7.47 -20.96
C GLY A 45 6.70 -6.50 -20.87
N PRO A 46 6.86 -5.60 -21.84
CA PRO A 46 8.01 -4.71 -21.91
C PRO A 46 8.01 -3.61 -20.84
N TYR A 47 6.86 -3.33 -20.24
CA TYR A 47 6.70 -2.32 -19.20
C TYR A 47 6.25 -2.94 -17.88
N GLY A 48 7.14 -2.94 -16.90
CA GLY A 48 6.88 -3.49 -15.56
C GLY A 48 5.98 -2.57 -14.72
N THR A 49 4.73 -2.37 -15.14
CA THR A 49 3.76 -1.55 -14.40
C THR A 49 3.23 -2.29 -13.19
N ASN A 50 3.14 -1.60 -12.05
CA ASN A 50 2.54 -2.12 -10.82
C ASN A 50 1.07 -1.68 -10.69
N GLU A 51 0.33 -2.34 -9.80
CA GLU A 51 -1.05 -1.94 -9.42
C GLU A 51 -1.06 -0.76 -8.42
N GLY A 52 -0.09 0.14 -8.51
CA GLY A 52 0.12 1.31 -7.67
C GLY A 52 1.60 1.56 -7.36
N PRO A 53 1.96 2.69 -6.74
CA PRO A 53 3.32 2.97 -6.31
C PRO A 53 3.65 2.15 -5.07
N HIS A 54 4.28 1.01 -5.25
CA HIS A 54 4.54 0.05 -4.19
C HIS A 54 5.92 0.27 -3.59
N ALA A 55 5.94 0.68 -2.33
CA ALA A 55 7.15 0.78 -1.53
C ALA A 55 7.07 -0.07 -0.27
N LEU A 56 8.17 -0.69 0.11
CA LEU A 56 8.37 -1.26 1.44
C LEU A 56 8.94 -0.19 2.35
N TYR A 57 8.43 -0.09 3.58
CA TYR A 57 8.92 0.87 4.57
C TYR A 57 9.87 0.18 5.55
N VAL A 58 11.14 0.62 5.60
CA VAL A 58 12.20 0.01 6.44
C VAL A 58 11.86 0.01 7.93
N GLY A 59 11.13 1.04 8.39
CA GLY A 59 10.72 1.18 9.80
C GLY A 59 9.55 0.29 10.22
N GLY A 60 8.97 -0.48 9.31
CA GLY A 60 7.81 -1.34 9.62
C GLY A 60 8.21 -2.72 10.17
N PRO A 61 7.31 -3.39 10.90
CA PRO A 61 7.58 -4.68 11.54
C PRO A 61 7.84 -5.81 10.53
N HIS A 62 7.37 -5.67 9.29
CA HIS A 62 7.61 -6.63 8.20
C HIS A 62 9.08 -6.64 7.75
N TRP A 63 9.80 -5.53 7.91
CA TRP A 63 11.16 -5.43 7.38
C TRP A 63 12.15 -6.43 8.00
N PRO A 64 12.31 -6.51 9.33
CA PRO A 64 13.21 -7.51 9.94
C PRO A 64 12.76 -8.95 9.66
N TRP A 65 11.44 -9.21 9.59
CA TRP A 65 10.91 -10.52 9.27
C TRP A 65 11.28 -10.97 7.84
N LEU A 66 11.15 -10.06 6.87
CA LEU A 66 11.54 -10.30 5.49
C LEU A 66 13.06 -10.44 5.33
N ALA A 67 13.82 -9.61 6.02
CA ALA A 67 15.28 -9.62 5.97
C ALA A 67 15.87 -10.94 6.52
N ALA A 68 15.34 -11.42 7.64
CA ALA A 68 15.77 -12.69 8.26
C ALA A 68 15.56 -13.91 7.35
N ARG A 69 14.69 -13.80 6.34
CA ARG A 69 14.35 -14.85 5.37
C ARG A 69 14.92 -14.62 3.97
N ASP A 70 15.72 -13.58 3.79
CA ASP A 70 16.25 -13.12 2.48
C ASP A 70 15.14 -12.89 1.44
N LEU A 71 13.97 -12.41 1.88
CA LEU A 71 12.82 -12.19 1.01
C LEU A 71 12.78 -10.80 0.38
N ILE A 72 13.53 -9.82 0.91
CA ILE A 72 13.56 -8.45 0.38
C ILE A 72 14.12 -8.44 -1.04
N GLY A 73 15.23 -9.14 -1.27
CA GLY A 73 15.95 -9.16 -2.54
C GLY A 73 16.62 -7.83 -2.88
N PRO A 74 17.11 -7.66 -4.12
CA PRO A 74 17.78 -6.45 -4.51
C PRO A 74 16.84 -5.25 -4.53
N LEU A 75 17.29 -4.14 -3.93
CA LEU A 75 16.57 -2.88 -3.91
C LEU A 75 17.00 -1.98 -5.06
N ALA A 76 16.04 -1.23 -5.58
CA ALA A 76 16.31 -0.16 -6.51
C ALA A 76 17.05 0.99 -5.78
N LYS A 77 18.06 1.56 -6.44
CA LYS A 77 18.86 2.66 -5.90
C LYS A 77 18.46 3.96 -6.59
N ILE A 78 18.04 4.94 -5.83
CA ILE A 78 17.76 6.28 -6.35
C ILE A 78 19.11 7.01 -6.51
N PRO A 79 19.57 7.33 -7.73
CA PRO A 79 20.77 8.12 -7.92
C PRO A 79 20.60 9.51 -7.30
N LEU A 80 21.64 10.05 -6.66
CA LEU A 80 21.57 11.38 -6.00
C LEU A 80 21.07 12.48 -6.94
N ARG A 81 21.47 12.46 -8.22
CA ARG A 81 20.98 13.39 -9.24
C ARG A 81 19.47 13.35 -9.43
N GLU A 82 18.84 12.20 -9.24
CA GLU A 82 17.37 12.07 -9.36
C GLU A 82 16.67 12.65 -8.15
N GLY A 83 17.23 12.53 -6.95
CA GLY A 83 16.72 13.20 -5.75
C GLY A 83 16.58 14.71 -5.93
N THR A 84 17.50 15.36 -6.66
CA THR A 84 17.42 16.79 -6.97
C THR A 84 16.31 17.14 -7.97
N ARG A 85 15.67 16.15 -8.58
CA ARG A 85 14.56 16.30 -9.55
C ARG A 85 13.19 16.08 -8.96
N PHE A 86 13.07 16.01 -7.63
CA PHE A 86 11.78 16.07 -6.95
C PHE A 86 11.17 17.47 -7.15
N ARG A 87 9.89 17.53 -7.48
CA ARG A 87 9.15 18.78 -7.72
C ARG A 87 7.81 18.77 -6.98
N PHE A 88 7.37 19.95 -6.64
CA PHE A 88 6.03 20.23 -6.11
C PHE A 88 5.26 21.03 -7.15
N HIS A 89 4.10 20.54 -7.55
CA HIS A 89 3.19 21.26 -8.43
C HIS A 89 2.30 22.19 -7.58
N GLN A 90 2.46 23.49 -7.76
CA GLN A 90 1.68 24.50 -7.06
C GLN A 90 1.52 25.75 -7.93
N ALA A 91 0.31 26.36 -7.93
CA ALA A 91 -0.04 27.55 -8.70
C ALA A 91 0.32 27.43 -10.20
N GLY A 92 0.01 26.26 -10.79
CA GLY A 92 0.27 25.98 -12.20
C GLY A 92 1.74 25.83 -12.58
N GLY A 93 2.66 25.76 -11.62
CA GLY A 93 4.10 25.64 -11.88
C GLY A 93 4.78 24.57 -11.03
N LEU A 94 6.09 24.38 -11.26
CA LEU A 94 6.92 23.43 -10.51
C LEU A 94 7.88 24.16 -9.56
N ARG A 95 7.86 23.75 -8.29
CA ARG A 95 8.77 24.24 -7.23
C ARG A 95 9.71 23.14 -6.77
N ARG A 96 10.89 23.51 -6.27
CA ARG A 96 11.91 22.57 -5.75
C ARG A 96 11.80 22.35 -4.24
N THR A 97 11.24 23.30 -3.53
CA THR A 97 11.17 23.29 -2.06
C THR A 97 9.78 22.85 -1.60
N PRO A 98 9.67 22.00 -0.57
CA PRO A 98 8.41 21.67 0.05
C PRO A 98 7.82 22.93 0.72
N PRO A 99 6.48 23.02 0.87
CA PRO A 99 5.86 24.09 1.62
C PRO A 99 6.32 24.11 3.08
N LEU A 100 6.61 25.30 3.61
CA LEU A 100 6.96 25.47 5.02
C LEU A 100 5.89 24.92 5.96
N ALA A 101 4.64 24.93 5.55
CA ALA A 101 3.52 24.38 6.30
C ALA A 101 3.71 22.90 6.62
N ILE A 102 4.14 22.08 5.65
CA ILE A 102 4.44 20.66 5.86
C ILE A 102 5.54 20.51 6.91
N LEU A 103 6.62 21.31 6.82
CA LEU A 103 7.72 21.26 7.78
C LEU A 103 7.30 21.70 9.19
N LYS A 104 6.37 22.66 9.30
CA LYS A 104 5.80 23.08 10.60
C LYS A 104 4.98 21.94 11.22
N LEU A 105 4.16 21.23 10.44
CA LEU A 105 3.35 20.11 10.93
C LEU A 105 4.21 18.96 11.48
N LEU A 106 5.43 18.76 10.97
CA LEU A 106 6.35 17.73 11.49
C LEU A 106 6.80 17.96 12.95
N ARG A 107 6.60 19.17 13.49
CA ARG A 107 6.91 19.48 14.91
C ARG A 107 5.84 18.98 15.87
N HIS A 108 4.64 18.68 15.36
CA HIS A 108 3.52 18.18 16.15
C HIS A 108 3.48 16.67 16.06
N ARG A 109 3.96 15.99 17.12
CA ARG A 109 4.01 14.52 17.16
C ARG A 109 2.65 13.90 17.47
N ASP A 110 1.87 14.60 18.30
CA ASP A 110 0.56 14.16 18.75
C ASP A 110 -0.52 14.96 18.04
N ALA A 111 -1.47 14.23 17.46
CA ALA A 111 -2.67 14.77 16.86
C ALA A 111 -3.89 14.03 17.42
N PRO A 112 -5.03 14.70 17.61
CA PRO A 112 -6.21 14.08 18.20
C PRO A 112 -6.85 13.05 17.26
N VAL A 113 -7.44 12.01 17.84
CA VAL A 113 -8.16 10.98 17.09
C VAL A 113 -9.55 11.46 16.68
N ASP A 114 -10.20 12.23 17.55
CA ASP A 114 -11.60 12.67 17.45
C ASP A 114 -11.81 13.93 16.59
N GLN A 115 -10.73 14.54 16.12
CA GLN A 115 -10.76 15.72 15.24
C GLN A 115 -10.32 15.35 13.82
N ASP A 116 -10.94 15.98 12.82
CA ASP A 116 -10.49 15.87 11.42
C ASP A 116 -9.18 16.62 11.19
N PHE A 117 -8.42 16.14 10.19
CA PHE A 117 -7.10 16.70 9.89
C PHE A 117 -7.19 18.15 9.38
N ALA A 118 -8.25 18.53 8.64
CA ALA A 118 -8.39 19.87 8.11
C ALA A 118 -8.50 20.90 9.25
N THR A 119 -9.41 20.67 10.20
CA THR A 119 -9.59 21.54 11.36
C THR A 119 -8.33 21.61 12.22
N TRP A 120 -7.72 20.45 12.51
CA TRP A 120 -6.51 20.38 13.33
C TRP A 120 -5.32 21.06 12.65
N ALA A 121 -5.06 20.81 11.37
CA ALA A 121 -3.91 21.37 10.67
C ALA A 121 -4.08 22.86 10.34
N ALA A 122 -5.31 23.29 9.98
CA ALA A 122 -5.57 24.72 9.70
C ALA A 122 -5.27 25.62 10.90
N SER A 123 -5.57 25.16 12.12
CA SER A 123 -5.26 25.89 13.36
C SER A 123 -3.75 26.10 13.60
N ARG A 124 -2.88 25.34 12.92
CA ARG A 124 -1.41 25.35 13.08
C ARG A 124 -0.67 25.99 11.93
N VAL A 125 -1.17 25.83 10.71
CA VAL A 125 -0.46 26.26 9.51
C VAL A 125 -1.32 27.11 8.56
N GLY A 126 -2.55 27.41 8.94
CA GLY A 126 -3.52 28.14 8.12
C GLY A 126 -4.14 27.26 7.03
N GLU A 127 -5.21 27.76 6.40
CA GLU A 127 -5.99 27.05 5.39
C GLU A 127 -5.17 26.60 4.15
N GLU A 128 -4.32 27.49 3.64
CA GLU A 128 -3.47 27.19 2.48
C GLU A 128 -2.46 26.07 2.82
N GLY A 129 -1.84 26.17 4.00
CA GLY A 129 -0.87 25.20 4.48
C GLY A 129 -1.50 23.83 4.74
N MET A 130 -2.69 23.82 5.33
CA MET A 130 -3.47 22.61 5.55
C MET A 130 -3.82 21.94 4.22
N ARG A 131 -4.34 22.69 3.25
CA ARG A 131 -4.71 22.17 1.92
C ARG A 131 -3.54 21.56 1.18
N ALA A 132 -2.38 22.23 1.21
CA ALA A 132 -1.16 21.69 0.61
C ALA A 132 -0.71 20.39 1.28
N ALA A 133 -0.79 20.29 2.61
CA ALA A 133 -0.46 19.07 3.35
C ALA A 133 -1.46 17.94 3.08
N ALA A 134 -2.76 18.25 3.08
CA ALA A 134 -3.82 17.28 2.78
C ALA A 134 -3.66 16.69 1.37
N ASN A 135 -3.45 17.52 0.35
CA ASN A 135 -3.24 17.09 -1.03
C ASN A 135 -1.96 16.25 -1.19
N TYR A 136 -0.87 16.62 -0.53
CA TYR A 136 0.37 15.84 -0.53
C TYR A 136 0.15 14.46 0.05
N LEU A 137 -0.59 14.35 1.17
CA LEU A 137 -0.85 13.08 1.85
C LEU A 137 -1.96 12.26 1.21
N ALA A 138 -2.88 12.88 0.50
CA ALA A 138 -4.01 12.21 -0.16
C ALA A 138 -3.56 11.02 -1.02
N VAL A 139 -2.40 11.14 -1.67
CA VAL A 139 -1.83 10.08 -2.52
C VAL A 139 -1.33 8.90 -1.69
N VAL A 140 -0.71 9.15 -0.55
CA VAL A 140 -0.24 8.10 0.38
C VAL A 140 -1.41 7.36 1.02
N LEU A 141 -2.52 8.08 1.23
CA LEU A 141 -3.75 7.57 1.84
C LEU A 141 -4.71 6.99 0.79
N PHE A 142 -4.47 7.25 -0.49
CA PHE A 142 -5.37 6.91 -1.59
C PHE A 142 -6.78 7.53 -1.44
N HIS A 143 -6.88 8.63 -0.72
CA HIS A 143 -8.13 9.34 -0.45
C HIS A 143 -8.11 10.75 -1.05
N HIS A 144 -9.21 11.15 -1.70
CA HIS A 144 -9.30 12.42 -2.44
C HIS A 144 -9.23 13.66 -1.54
N ASP A 145 -9.58 13.52 -0.27
CA ASP A 145 -9.54 14.59 0.73
C ASP A 145 -9.05 14.05 2.08
N ALA A 146 -7.75 14.10 2.28
CA ALA A 146 -7.14 13.70 3.56
C ALA A 146 -7.57 14.58 4.73
N GLY A 147 -8.13 15.76 4.47
CA GLY A 147 -8.66 16.67 5.48
C GLY A 147 -9.81 16.07 6.28
N GLN A 148 -10.61 15.21 5.68
CA GLN A 148 -11.77 14.57 6.32
C GLN A 148 -11.41 13.40 7.26
N LEU A 149 -10.17 12.93 7.23
CA LEU A 149 -9.72 11.79 8.02
C LEU A 149 -9.27 12.23 9.42
N SER A 150 -9.18 11.28 10.35
CA SER A 150 -8.65 11.52 11.71
C SER A 150 -7.30 12.21 11.66
N ALA A 151 -7.12 13.28 12.42
CA ALA A 151 -5.86 14.03 12.48
C ALA A 151 -4.70 13.13 12.92
N ALA A 152 -4.91 12.25 13.90
CA ALA A 152 -3.91 11.28 14.34
C ALA A 152 -3.50 10.33 13.21
N PHE A 153 -4.48 9.82 12.45
CA PHE A 153 -4.24 8.91 11.34
C PHE A 153 -3.42 9.55 10.21
N VAL A 154 -3.74 10.79 9.84
CA VAL A 154 -3.03 11.53 8.78
C VAL A 154 -1.65 11.97 9.24
N GLN A 155 -1.53 12.46 10.49
CA GLN A 155 -0.27 12.96 11.05
C GLN A 155 0.77 11.85 11.23
N GLU A 156 0.37 10.66 11.67
CA GLU A 156 1.27 9.50 11.74
C GLU A 156 1.93 9.23 10.37
N ARG A 157 1.14 9.27 9.31
CA ARG A 157 1.62 9.03 7.94
C ARG A 157 2.48 10.16 7.42
N LEU A 158 2.19 11.41 7.78
CA LEU A 158 3.04 12.55 7.49
C LEU A 158 4.43 12.36 8.12
N LEU A 159 4.47 12.05 9.40
CA LEU A 159 5.71 11.84 10.15
C LEU A 159 6.55 10.67 9.58
N ARG A 160 5.91 9.64 9.03
CA ARG A 160 6.58 8.50 8.40
C ARG A 160 7.07 8.79 6.98
N ASN A 161 6.33 9.60 6.22
CA ASN A 161 6.66 9.87 4.82
C ASN A 161 7.64 11.02 4.61
N VAL A 162 7.65 12.02 5.51
CA VAL A 162 8.53 13.19 5.41
C VAL A 162 9.71 13.04 6.39
N LYS A 163 10.65 12.18 6.06
CA LYS A 163 11.90 11.99 6.83
C LYS A 163 13.10 12.40 5.98
N LEU A 164 14.14 12.93 6.64
CA LEU A 164 15.44 13.23 5.99
C LEU A 164 16.05 11.99 5.33
N ARG A 165 15.82 10.81 5.94
CA ARG A 165 16.14 9.51 5.34
C ARG A 165 14.81 8.82 5.05
N PRO A 166 14.31 8.87 3.80
CA PRO A 166 13.06 8.24 3.43
C PRO A 166 13.06 6.75 3.81
N GLU A 167 11.96 6.28 4.38
CA GLU A 167 11.81 4.84 4.70
C GLU A 167 11.44 4.00 3.48
N ALA A 168 10.84 4.61 2.47
CA ALA A 168 10.40 3.92 1.27
C ALA A 168 11.56 3.26 0.53
N ARG A 169 11.41 1.98 0.20
CA ARG A 169 12.33 1.17 -0.61
C ARG A 169 11.56 0.48 -1.70
N TYR A 170 12.12 0.46 -2.87
CA TYR A 170 11.52 -0.19 -4.03
C TYR A 170 12.29 -1.46 -4.37
N VAL A 171 11.57 -2.53 -4.59
CA VAL A 171 12.16 -3.81 -4.99
C VAL A 171 12.47 -3.77 -6.47
N ARG A 172 13.69 -4.16 -6.84
CA ARG A 172 14.11 -4.23 -8.23
C ARG A 172 13.31 -5.28 -9.02
N GLY A 173 12.86 -4.90 -10.22
CA GLY A 173 11.96 -5.73 -11.03
C GLY A 173 10.50 -5.66 -10.60
N GLY A 174 10.15 -4.69 -9.73
CA GLY A 174 8.78 -4.47 -9.26
C GLY A 174 8.30 -5.43 -8.17
N TRP A 175 7.05 -5.26 -7.77
CA TRP A 175 6.44 -6.05 -6.69
C TRP A 175 6.27 -7.53 -7.04
N GLY A 176 6.05 -7.86 -8.33
CA GLY A 176 5.99 -9.24 -8.80
C GLY A 176 7.27 -10.03 -8.46
N ALA A 177 8.43 -9.41 -8.59
CA ALA A 177 9.70 -10.04 -8.22
C ALA A 177 9.79 -10.35 -6.71
N PHE A 178 9.25 -9.47 -5.86
CA PHE A 178 9.16 -9.67 -4.42
C PHE A 178 8.18 -10.81 -4.07
N ILE A 179 6.97 -10.78 -4.61
CA ILE A 179 5.96 -11.82 -4.39
C ILE A 179 6.46 -13.20 -4.86
N ASN A 180 7.14 -13.25 -5.99
CA ASN A 180 7.71 -14.51 -6.49
C ASN A 180 8.79 -15.09 -5.56
N ARG A 181 9.54 -14.25 -4.83
CA ARG A 181 10.46 -14.73 -3.79
C ARG A 181 9.69 -15.33 -2.61
N MET A 182 8.67 -14.64 -2.11
CA MET A 182 7.81 -15.15 -1.04
C MET A 182 7.13 -16.46 -1.44
N ALA A 183 6.58 -16.55 -2.64
CA ALA A 183 5.93 -17.75 -3.16
C ALA A 183 6.87 -18.95 -3.28
N ARG A 184 8.11 -18.72 -3.75
CA ARG A 184 9.13 -19.78 -3.79
C ARG A 184 9.51 -20.25 -2.39
N HIS A 185 9.68 -19.33 -1.45
CA HIS A 185 10.00 -19.66 -0.07
C HIS A 185 8.86 -20.45 0.59
N ALA A 186 7.61 -20.04 0.41
CA ALA A 186 6.43 -20.77 0.90
C ALA A 186 6.41 -22.22 0.36
N ARG A 187 6.62 -22.40 -0.94
CA ARG A 187 6.68 -23.74 -1.54
C ARG A 187 7.85 -24.58 -1.02
N ALA A 188 9.02 -23.96 -0.78
CA ALA A 188 10.18 -24.64 -0.19
C ALA A 188 9.92 -25.14 1.24
N LEU A 189 9.03 -24.45 1.98
CA LEU A 189 8.53 -24.87 3.29
C LEU A 189 7.43 -25.94 3.21
N GLY A 190 7.04 -26.40 2.02
CA GLY A 190 5.99 -27.40 1.83
C GLY A 190 4.57 -26.83 1.73
N VAL A 191 4.40 -25.52 1.62
CA VAL A 191 3.07 -24.93 1.39
C VAL A 191 2.51 -25.37 0.05
N ARG A 192 1.35 -26.03 0.06
CA ARG A 192 0.59 -26.38 -1.14
C ARG A 192 -0.12 -25.14 -1.67
N VAL A 193 0.21 -24.72 -2.89
CA VAL A 193 -0.33 -23.52 -3.52
C VAL A 193 -1.23 -23.88 -4.68
N GLU A 194 -2.54 -23.63 -4.54
CA GLU A 194 -3.58 -23.88 -5.52
C GLU A 194 -4.01 -22.57 -6.16
N THR A 195 -3.47 -22.27 -7.34
CA THR A 195 -3.85 -21.09 -8.15
C THR A 195 -5.04 -21.40 -9.05
N ALA A 196 -5.68 -20.36 -9.62
CA ALA A 196 -6.90 -20.48 -10.41
C ALA A 196 -8.04 -21.22 -9.66
N THR A 197 -7.98 -21.24 -8.33
CA THR A 197 -8.92 -21.95 -7.47
C THR A 197 -9.64 -20.95 -6.56
N ARG A 198 -10.86 -20.61 -6.92
CA ARG A 198 -11.71 -19.71 -6.15
C ARG A 198 -12.47 -20.51 -5.09
N ILE A 199 -12.45 -20.02 -3.87
CA ILE A 199 -13.28 -20.51 -2.78
C ILE A 199 -14.42 -19.50 -2.57
N ASP A 200 -15.64 -19.90 -2.88
CA ASP A 200 -16.84 -19.05 -2.79
C ASP A 200 -17.64 -19.29 -1.50
N SER A 201 -17.44 -20.43 -0.80
CA SER A 201 -17.97 -20.76 0.51
C SER A 201 -16.96 -21.58 1.29
N LEU A 202 -16.97 -21.49 2.62
CA LEU A 202 -16.13 -22.33 3.48
C LEU A 202 -16.54 -23.82 3.38
N ASP A 203 -17.81 -24.10 3.09
CA ASP A 203 -18.32 -25.46 2.88
C ASP A 203 -17.73 -26.16 1.65
N ALA A 204 -17.16 -25.39 0.71
CA ALA A 204 -16.46 -25.91 -0.46
C ALA A 204 -15.04 -26.40 -0.14
N LEU A 205 -14.55 -26.17 1.07
CA LEU A 205 -13.24 -26.64 1.49
C LEU A 205 -13.26 -28.17 1.74
N PRO A 206 -12.15 -28.87 1.47
CA PRO A 206 -12.05 -30.29 1.78
C PRO A 206 -12.26 -30.59 3.26
N ALA A 207 -12.81 -31.76 3.57
CA ALA A 207 -12.93 -32.20 4.96
C ALA A 207 -11.54 -32.20 5.65
N GLY A 208 -11.50 -31.71 6.89
CA GLY A 208 -10.24 -31.62 7.65
C GLY A 208 -9.36 -30.44 7.28
N HIS A 209 -9.90 -29.41 6.61
CA HIS A 209 -9.17 -28.20 6.22
C HIS A 209 -8.55 -27.41 7.39
N GLY A 210 -8.92 -27.70 8.64
CA GLY A 210 -8.44 -27.02 9.84
C GLY A 210 -8.87 -25.56 9.94
N PRO A 211 -8.21 -24.76 10.76
CA PRO A 211 -8.45 -23.31 10.84
C PRO A 211 -8.24 -22.62 9.49
N VAL A 212 -9.02 -21.58 9.23
CA VAL A 212 -9.03 -20.84 7.96
C VAL A 212 -8.57 -19.40 8.18
N ILE A 213 -7.55 -18.97 7.42
CA ILE A 213 -7.12 -17.59 7.36
C ILE A 213 -7.60 -16.97 6.05
N VAL A 214 -8.57 -16.06 6.12
CA VAL A 214 -9.11 -15.35 4.96
C VAL A 214 -8.29 -14.09 4.72
N ALA A 215 -7.44 -14.13 3.71
CA ALA A 215 -6.50 -13.06 3.34
C ALA A 215 -6.86 -12.40 1.99
N THR A 216 -8.14 -12.28 1.71
CA THR A 216 -8.70 -11.65 0.51
C THR A 216 -8.97 -10.16 0.73
N SER A 217 -9.54 -9.46 -0.27
CA SER A 217 -10.12 -8.13 -0.01
C SER A 217 -11.29 -8.23 0.96
N LEU A 218 -11.55 -7.17 1.75
CA LEU A 218 -12.65 -7.17 2.71
C LEU A 218 -14.00 -7.45 2.03
N ALA A 219 -14.22 -6.90 0.84
CA ALA A 219 -15.44 -7.16 0.06
C ALA A 219 -15.58 -8.64 -0.38
N ALA A 220 -14.47 -9.32 -0.67
CA ALA A 220 -14.49 -10.74 -0.98
C ALA A 220 -14.68 -11.58 0.29
N ALA A 221 -14.05 -11.22 1.40
CA ALA A 221 -14.24 -11.86 2.70
C ALA A 221 -15.72 -11.75 3.16
N ARG A 222 -16.33 -10.57 2.98
CA ARG A 222 -17.76 -10.35 3.26
C ARG A 222 -18.67 -11.34 2.55
N LYS A 223 -18.39 -11.61 1.27
CA LYS A 223 -19.18 -12.58 0.49
C LYS A 223 -18.88 -14.02 0.90
N LEU A 224 -17.60 -14.36 1.08
CA LEU A 224 -17.16 -15.69 1.45
C LEU A 224 -17.70 -16.15 2.79
N LEU A 225 -17.77 -15.23 3.77
CA LEU A 225 -18.22 -15.51 5.14
C LEU A 225 -19.71 -15.20 5.37
N ASP A 226 -20.41 -14.70 4.35
CA ASP A 226 -21.78 -14.18 4.46
C ASP A 226 -21.95 -13.21 5.66
N ASP A 227 -20.95 -12.36 5.86
CA ASP A 227 -20.86 -11.47 7.01
C ASP A 227 -21.01 -10.00 6.59
N PRO A 228 -22.22 -9.41 6.69
CA PRO A 228 -22.47 -8.03 6.30
C PRO A 228 -21.72 -6.99 7.15
N SER A 229 -21.21 -7.38 8.33
CA SER A 229 -20.43 -6.48 9.19
C SER A 229 -19.03 -6.19 8.66
N LEU A 230 -18.55 -6.95 7.67
CA LEU A 230 -17.26 -6.75 7.03
C LEU A 230 -17.31 -5.58 6.06
N VAL A 231 -17.33 -4.38 6.61
CA VAL A 231 -17.30 -3.10 5.90
C VAL A 231 -16.11 -2.29 6.38
N GLY A 232 -15.62 -1.39 5.55
CA GLY A 232 -14.52 -0.50 5.88
C GLY A 232 -14.41 0.63 4.87
N GLU A 233 -14.01 1.80 5.35
CA GLU A 233 -13.71 2.93 4.50
C GLU A 233 -12.43 2.66 3.70
N SER A 234 -12.49 2.98 2.42
CA SER A 234 -11.38 2.80 1.50
C SER A 234 -11.46 3.83 0.38
N GLY A 235 -10.33 4.32 -0.08
CA GLY A 235 -10.29 5.35 -1.10
C GLY A 235 -10.50 4.82 -2.52
N ARG A 236 -10.48 5.76 -3.46
CA ARG A 236 -10.52 5.52 -4.91
C ARG A 236 -9.38 6.29 -5.57
N THR A 237 -8.67 5.64 -6.46
CA THR A 237 -7.50 6.25 -7.12
C THR A 237 -7.45 5.86 -8.59
N VAL A 238 -7.25 6.85 -9.45
CA VAL A 238 -6.90 6.63 -10.85
C VAL A 238 -5.40 6.42 -10.93
N LEU A 239 -5.01 5.36 -11.64
CA LEU A 239 -3.63 5.06 -12.00
C LEU A 239 -3.48 5.26 -13.51
N LEU A 240 -2.55 6.11 -13.92
CA LEU A 240 -2.20 6.32 -15.32
C LEU A 240 -0.73 5.97 -15.52
N ASP A 241 -0.47 4.85 -16.18
CA ASP A 241 0.87 4.41 -16.55
C ASP A 241 1.18 4.88 -17.97
N LEU A 242 2.36 5.47 -18.13
CA LEU A 242 2.89 5.94 -19.41
C LEU A 242 4.32 5.44 -19.59
N ALA A 243 4.65 4.96 -20.78
CA ALA A 243 6.03 4.92 -21.20
C ALA A 243 6.28 6.07 -22.20
N LEU A 244 7.29 6.89 -21.90
CA LEU A 244 7.68 8.04 -22.70
C LEU A 244 9.08 7.82 -23.27
N ARG A 245 9.33 8.23 -24.53
CA ARG A 245 10.71 8.37 -25.01
C ARG A 245 11.48 9.27 -24.04
N SER A 246 12.67 8.83 -23.62
CA SER A 246 13.49 9.53 -22.63
C SER A 246 13.81 10.97 -23.03
N ARG A 247 13.73 11.89 -22.08
CA ARG A 247 14.13 13.29 -22.24
C ARG A 247 14.98 13.74 -21.07
N ARG A 248 16.10 14.37 -21.36
CA ARG A 248 16.94 14.98 -20.33
C ARG A 248 16.18 16.09 -19.62
N GLY A 249 16.17 16.06 -18.28
CA GLY A 249 15.53 17.10 -17.47
C GLY A 249 14.15 16.74 -16.94
N ASP A 250 13.55 15.64 -17.38
CA ASP A 250 12.29 15.14 -16.81
C ASP A 250 12.40 14.99 -15.30
N PRO A 251 11.38 15.37 -14.51
CA PRO A 251 11.38 15.23 -13.07
C PRO A 251 11.42 13.75 -12.66
N PHE A 252 11.90 13.49 -11.44
CA PHE A 252 11.81 12.17 -10.83
C PHE A 252 10.43 11.94 -10.23
N ILE A 253 10.02 12.86 -9.36
CA ILE A 253 8.71 12.87 -8.72
C ILE A 253 8.09 14.26 -8.86
N VAL A 254 6.78 14.29 -9.06
CA VAL A 254 5.97 15.51 -8.98
C VAL A 254 4.84 15.26 -7.99
N ALA A 255 4.85 15.97 -6.87
CA ALA A 255 3.80 15.93 -5.84
C ALA A 255 2.86 17.13 -6.00
N GLY A 256 1.57 16.89 -6.12
CA GLY A 256 0.55 17.94 -6.20
C GLY A 256 0.28 18.58 -4.84
N LEU A 257 0.19 19.91 -4.79
CA LEU A 257 -0.17 20.68 -3.62
C LEU A 257 -1.51 21.41 -3.79
N ASP A 258 -1.87 21.74 -5.02
CA ASP A 258 -3.18 22.36 -5.35
C ASP A 258 -4.27 21.30 -5.55
N LEU A 259 -3.86 20.09 -5.87
CA LEU A 259 -4.72 18.94 -6.09
C LEU A 259 -4.00 17.63 -5.67
N PRO A 260 -4.73 16.61 -5.23
CA PRO A 260 -4.14 15.33 -4.88
C PRO A 260 -3.61 14.62 -6.14
N ALA A 261 -2.29 14.69 -6.35
CA ALA A 261 -1.61 14.07 -7.48
C ALA A 261 -0.20 13.66 -7.11
N TRP A 262 0.21 12.51 -7.62
CA TRP A 262 1.58 12.02 -7.56
C TRP A 262 1.98 11.46 -8.91
N VAL A 263 3.06 11.96 -9.46
CA VAL A 263 3.62 11.44 -10.70
C VAL A 263 5.06 11.01 -10.43
N GLU A 264 5.37 9.76 -10.67
CA GLU A 264 6.68 9.20 -10.40
C GLU A 264 7.25 8.48 -11.63
N ARG A 265 8.51 8.74 -11.93
CA ARG A 265 9.27 8.10 -12.99
C ARG A 265 10.05 6.91 -12.40
N PHE A 266 9.46 5.73 -12.43
CA PHE A 266 10.01 4.52 -11.82
C PHE A 266 11.34 4.07 -12.43
N THR A 267 11.54 4.28 -13.71
CA THR A 267 12.82 3.99 -14.40
C THR A 267 13.98 4.85 -13.94
N ALA A 268 13.74 5.94 -13.21
CA ALA A 268 14.79 6.72 -12.55
C ALA A 268 15.57 5.89 -11.53
N GLN A 269 14.90 4.94 -10.89
CA GLN A 269 15.48 4.07 -9.86
C GLN A 269 15.70 2.63 -10.36
N ASP A 270 14.87 2.13 -11.27
CA ASP A 270 14.99 0.78 -11.82
C ASP A 270 14.79 0.78 -13.35
N ARG A 271 15.88 0.76 -14.08
CA ARG A 271 15.88 0.76 -15.55
C ARG A 271 15.30 -0.52 -16.17
N SER A 272 15.15 -1.59 -15.40
CA SER A 272 14.61 -2.85 -15.90
C SER A 272 13.11 -2.82 -16.15
N LEU A 273 12.41 -1.75 -15.73
CA LEU A 273 10.96 -1.61 -15.84
C LEU A 273 10.48 -1.11 -17.22
N ALA A 274 11.38 -0.73 -18.10
CA ALA A 274 11.07 -0.32 -19.47
C ALA A 274 12.22 -0.60 -20.43
N PRO A 275 11.98 -0.66 -21.75
CA PRO A 275 13.01 -0.76 -22.76
C PRO A 275 14.03 0.39 -22.73
N ALA A 276 15.22 0.15 -23.26
CA ALA A 276 16.25 1.17 -23.35
C ALA A 276 15.77 2.38 -24.19
N GLY A 277 16.02 3.60 -23.70
CA GLY A 277 15.56 4.83 -24.34
C GLY A 277 14.16 5.27 -23.95
N GLU A 278 13.48 4.52 -23.07
CA GLU A 278 12.14 4.83 -22.59
C GLU A 278 12.11 4.98 -21.08
N GLU A 279 11.14 5.73 -20.59
CA GLU A 279 10.91 6.01 -19.16
C GLU A 279 9.50 5.58 -18.76
N LEU A 280 9.38 4.68 -17.79
CA LEU A 280 8.10 4.32 -17.21
C LEU A 280 7.72 5.33 -16.12
N ILE A 281 6.55 5.93 -16.29
CA ILE A 281 5.96 6.94 -15.41
C ILE A 281 4.59 6.45 -14.96
N GLN A 282 4.28 6.60 -13.69
CA GLN A 282 2.94 6.42 -13.18
C GLN A 282 2.43 7.71 -12.54
N ALA A 283 1.24 8.14 -12.96
CA ALA A 283 0.46 9.16 -12.27
C ALA A 283 -0.61 8.49 -11.41
N GLN A 284 -0.73 8.94 -10.18
CA GLN A 284 -1.69 8.46 -9.19
C GLN A 284 -2.52 9.64 -8.70
N LEU A 285 -3.85 9.54 -8.85
CA LEU A 285 -4.79 10.60 -8.51
C LEU A 285 -5.95 10.02 -7.71
N PRO A 286 -6.01 10.27 -6.41
CA PRO A 286 -7.21 10.02 -5.64
C PRO A 286 -8.40 10.81 -6.17
N ILE A 287 -9.56 10.16 -6.25
CA ILE A 287 -10.80 10.74 -6.76
C ILE A 287 -11.94 10.55 -5.76
N ALA A 288 -12.89 11.47 -5.76
CA ALA A 288 -14.10 11.37 -4.93
C ALA A 288 -14.95 10.14 -5.33
N PRO A 289 -15.77 9.60 -4.42
CA PRO A 289 -16.66 8.46 -4.73
C PRO A 289 -17.59 8.71 -5.92
N THR A 290 -18.03 9.95 -6.11
CA THR A 290 -18.92 10.37 -7.20
C THR A 290 -18.19 10.75 -8.48
N GLU A 291 -16.87 10.86 -8.43
CA GLU A 291 -16.06 11.31 -9.55
C GLU A 291 -15.77 10.14 -10.51
N ARG A 292 -15.83 10.41 -11.81
CA ARG A 292 -15.53 9.44 -12.86
C ARG A 292 -14.02 9.32 -13.10
N LYS A 293 -13.60 8.16 -13.60
CA LYS A 293 -12.20 7.86 -13.93
C LYS A 293 -11.61 8.87 -14.91
N ASP A 294 -12.37 9.26 -15.95
CA ASP A 294 -11.92 10.20 -16.98
C ASP A 294 -11.58 11.61 -16.41
N ALA A 295 -12.32 12.06 -15.40
CA ALA A 295 -12.01 13.31 -14.72
C ALA A 295 -10.67 13.23 -13.94
N GLY A 296 -10.38 12.08 -13.32
CA GLY A 296 -9.08 11.82 -12.71
C GLY A 296 -7.95 11.78 -13.74
N GLU A 297 -8.16 11.13 -14.89
CA GLU A 297 -7.19 11.12 -15.99
C GLU A 297 -6.91 12.54 -16.52
N ALA A 298 -7.94 13.34 -16.72
CA ALA A 298 -7.78 14.73 -17.14
C ALA A 298 -6.98 15.58 -16.14
N ARG A 299 -7.12 15.31 -14.84
CA ARG A 299 -6.26 15.96 -13.82
C ARG A 299 -4.80 15.50 -13.93
N ALA A 300 -4.56 14.19 -14.16
CA ALA A 300 -3.22 13.68 -14.39
C ALA A 300 -2.56 14.37 -15.58
N GLU A 301 -3.28 14.50 -16.68
CA GLU A 301 -2.79 15.13 -17.90
C GLU A 301 -2.41 16.60 -17.68
N ARG A 302 -3.18 17.37 -16.90
CA ARG A 302 -2.81 18.74 -16.54
C ARG A 302 -1.49 18.82 -15.79
N VAL A 303 -1.22 17.89 -14.87
CA VAL A 303 0.06 17.83 -14.16
C VAL A 303 1.19 17.42 -15.12
N LEU A 304 0.92 16.48 -16.02
CA LEU A 304 1.89 16.03 -17.03
C LEU A 304 2.23 17.14 -18.03
N ASP A 305 1.26 17.99 -18.42
CA ASP A 305 1.48 19.11 -19.33
C ASP A 305 2.52 20.12 -18.78
N VAL A 306 2.50 20.33 -17.46
CA VAL A 306 3.46 21.21 -16.79
C VAL A 306 4.80 20.49 -16.52
N ALA A 307 4.73 19.20 -16.13
CA ALA A 307 5.89 18.48 -15.62
C ALA A 307 6.74 17.81 -16.70
N PHE A 308 6.12 17.32 -17.78
CA PHE A 308 6.75 16.54 -18.83
C PHE A 308 6.49 17.15 -20.22
N PRO A 309 7.13 18.25 -20.59
CA PRO A 309 6.86 18.93 -21.86
C PRO A 309 6.88 17.99 -23.06
N GLY A 310 5.85 18.06 -23.92
CA GLY A 310 5.70 17.22 -25.11
C GLY A 310 5.45 15.74 -24.79
N TRP A 311 4.93 15.42 -23.62
CA TRP A 311 4.73 14.04 -23.20
C TRP A 311 3.82 13.26 -24.16
N ARG A 312 2.82 13.90 -24.76
CA ARG A 312 1.89 13.21 -25.69
C ARG A 312 2.61 12.66 -26.92
N ASP A 313 3.51 13.45 -27.54
CA ASP A 313 4.27 13.05 -28.72
C ASP A 313 5.36 12.01 -28.40
N ARG A 314 5.74 11.93 -27.11
CA ARG A 314 6.74 11.00 -26.61
C ARG A 314 6.13 9.69 -26.12
N THR A 315 4.80 9.63 -25.96
CA THR A 315 4.11 8.45 -25.41
C THR A 315 4.18 7.28 -26.39
N VAL A 316 4.72 6.16 -25.92
CA VAL A 316 4.80 4.89 -26.65
C VAL A 316 3.93 3.81 -26.03
N PHE A 317 3.51 3.99 -24.78
CA PHE A 317 2.58 3.11 -24.07
C PHE A 317 1.72 3.94 -23.12
N ARG A 318 0.44 3.55 -23.02
CA ARG A 318 -0.53 4.14 -22.08
C ARG A 318 -1.45 3.05 -21.54
N ARG A 319 -1.59 3.01 -20.23
CA ARG A 319 -2.56 2.18 -19.51
C ARG A 319 -3.22 3.03 -18.43
N SER A 320 -4.52 2.88 -18.21
CA SER A 320 -5.18 3.48 -17.09
C SER A 320 -6.08 2.49 -16.36
N ALA A 321 -6.10 2.60 -15.03
CA ALA A 321 -6.90 1.76 -14.15
C ALA A 321 -7.57 2.59 -13.06
N LEU A 322 -8.66 2.08 -12.52
CA LEU A 322 -9.31 2.60 -11.33
C LEU A 322 -9.17 1.58 -10.20
N ALA A 323 -8.47 1.95 -9.14
CA ALA A 323 -8.45 1.22 -7.89
C ALA A 323 -9.57 1.78 -6.99
N ALA A 324 -10.59 0.97 -6.71
CA ALA A 324 -11.72 1.31 -5.84
C ALA A 324 -11.95 0.18 -4.84
N GLY A 325 -12.09 0.50 -3.54
CA GLY A 325 -12.23 -0.51 -2.48
C GLY A 325 -11.01 -1.44 -2.31
N ARG A 326 -9.88 -1.07 -2.90
CA ARG A 326 -8.64 -1.86 -2.93
C ARG A 326 -7.44 -1.09 -2.37
N THR A 327 -7.68 0.05 -1.77
CA THR A 327 -6.71 0.84 -1.00
C THR A 327 -6.81 0.44 0.47
N GLY A 328 -5.82 0.71 1.29
CA GLY A 328 -5.85 0.38 2.73
C GLY A 328 -7.03 1.01 3.47
N ALA A 329 -7.28 0.58 4.70
CA ALA A 329 -8.31 1.17 5.54
C ALA A 329 -8.00 2.63 5.88
N LEU A 330 -9.06 3.41 6.04
CA LEU A 330 -9.04 4.81 6.44
C LEU A 330 -9.67 4.94 7.83
N ASP A 331 -9.07 5.73 8.71
CA ASP A 331 -9.62 6.03 10.03
C ASP A 331 -10.27 7.42 10.00
N LEU A 332 -11.58 7.45 10.27
CA LEU A 332 -12.36 8.68 10.38
C LEU A 332 -12.17 9.31 11.77
N PRO A 333 -12.55 10.58 11.98
CA PRO A 333 -12.55 11.19 13.30
C PRO A 333 -13.31 10.32 14.31
N GLY A 334 -12.72 10.09 15.47
CA GLY A 334 -13.25 9.23 16.51
C GLY A 334 -12.96 7.75 16.35
N THR A 335 -12.32 7.33 15.24
CA THR A 335 -11.99 5.92 15.02
C THR A 335 -10.47 5.69 14.91
N THR A 336 -10.06 4.45 15.15
CA THR A 336 -8.67 3.98 15.05
C THR A 336 -8.63 2.63 14.35
N TRP A 337 -7.46 2.10 14.11
CA TRP A 337 -7.31 0.74 13.58
C TRP A 337 -8.01 -0.35 14.42
N ARG A 338 -8.31 -0.10 15.73
CA ARG A 338 -9.00 -1.05 16.60
C ARG A 338 -10.48 -1.19 16.28
N ASP A 339 -11.06 -0.19 15.62
CA ASP A 339 -12.49 -0.15 15.24
C ASP A 339 -12.74 -0.86 13.89
N ARG A 340 -11.68 -1.30 13.21
CA ARG A 340 -11.77 -2.08 11.96
C ARG A 340 -12.23 -3.52 12.25
N PRO A 341 -12.65 -4.29 11.23
CA PRO A 341 -13.03 -5.70 11.41
C PRO A 341 -11.96 -6.50 12.14
N ALA A 342 -12.36 -7.18 13.23
CA ALA A 342 -11.44 -7.95 14.07
C ALA A 342 -10.80 -9.13 13.30
N VAL A 343 -9.58 -9.48 13.66
CA VAL A 343 -8.87 -10.65 13.10
C VAL A 343 -9.65 -11.94 13.37
N ARG A 344 -10.11 -12.15 14.60
CA ARG A 344 -10.91 -13.34 14.98
C ARG A 344 -12.37 -13.17 14.54
N ARG A 345 -12.88 -14.17 13.77
CA ARG A 345 -14.30 -14.21 13.34
C ARG A 345 -15.13 -15.32 14.01
N GLY A 346 -14.53 -16.14 14.83
CA GLY A 346 -15.18 -17.31 15.44
C GLY A 346 -14.88 -18.60 14.66
N ASP A 347 -15.24 -19.75 15.25
CA ASP A 347 -15.21 -21.09 14.62
C ASP A 347 -13.93 -21.45 13.84
N GLY A 348 -12.78 -20.99 14.34
CA GLY A 348 -11.49 -21.21 13.66
C GLY A 348 -11.26 -20.39 12.41
N VAL A 349 -12.03 -19.31 12.19
CA VAL A 349 -11.89 -18.41 11.05
C VAL A 349 -11.22 -17.10 11.49
N TYR A 350 -10.23 -16.66 10.70
CA TYR A 350 -9.41 -15.47 10.97
C TYR A 350 -9.27 -14.61 9.72
N LEU A 351 -9.25 -13.29 9.87
CA LEU A 351 -9.01 -12.34 8.79
C LEU A 351 -7.55 -11.87 8.79
N ALA A 352 -6.99 -11.66 7.60
CA ALA A 352 -5.72 -10.97 7.41
C ALA A 352 -5.80 -10.03 6.20
N GLY A 353 -5.27 -8.81 6.32
CA GLY A 353 -5.29 -7.82 5.24
C GLY A 353 -5.12 -6.40 5.73
N ASP A 354 -5.06 -5.45 4.82
CA ASP A 354 -4.81 -4.04 5.12
C ASP A 354 -6.04 -3.25 5.59
N GLN A 355 -7.19 -3.91 5.69
CA GLN A 355 -8.46 -3.33 6.18
C GLN A 355 -8.93 -4.00 7.49
N VAL A 356 -8.07 -4.77 8.13
CA VAL A 356 -8.35 -5.52 9.36
C VAL A 356 -7.82 -4.76 10.57
N ALA A 357 -8.37 -5.06 11.76
CA ALA A 357 -7.93 -4.46 13.02
C ALA A 357 -6.51 -4.91 13.39
N ALA A 358 -5.52 -4.19 12.91
CA ALA A 358 -4.12 -4.41 13.23
C ALA A 358 -3.32 -3.10 13.10
N PRO A 359 -2.26 -2.90 13.89
CA PRO A 359 -1.46 -1.69 13.85
C PRO A 359 -0.56 -1.63 12.62
N GLY A 360 -0.18 -0.41 12.23
CA GLY A 360 0.75 -0.13 11.14
C GLY A 360 0.16 0.74 10.04
N ILE A 361 0.98 1.01 9.03
CA ILE A 361 0.60 1.77 7.84
C ILE A 361 0.67 0.87 6.59
N LEU A 362 -0.27 1.02 5.67
CA LEU A 362 -0.28 0.33 4.37
C LEU A 362 -0.08 -1.20 4.50
N CYS A 363 1.00 -1.75 3.89
CA CYS A 363 1.28 -3.19 3.93
C CYS A 363 1.65 -3.71 5.33
N GLU A 364 2.00 -2.84 6.29
CA GLU A 364 2.25 -3.25 7.67
C GLU A 364 1.01 -3.83 8.33
N VAL A 365 -0.17 -3.25 8.06
CA VAL A 365 -1.45 -3.79 8.55
C VAL A 365 -1.69 -5.19 8.02
N SER A 366 -1.41 -5.43 6.72
CA SER A 366 -1.48 -6.77 6.13
C SER A 366 -0.54 -7.75 6.82
N PHE A 367 0.67 -7.29 7.16
CA PHE A 367 1.68 -8.11 7.82
C PHE A 367 1.28 -8.44 9.27
N THR A 368 0.94 -7.43 10.07
CA THR A 368 0.64 -7.60 11.49
C THR A 368 -0.64 -8.41 11.70
N SER A 369 -1.67 -8.18 10.89
CA SER A 369 -2.89 -9.00 10.92
C SER A 369 -2.63 -10.46 10.50
N ALA A 370 -1.74 -10.69 9.54
CA ALA A 370 -1.38 -12.05 9.13
C ALA A 370 -0.63 -12.80 10.23
N LEU A 371 0.28 -12.14 10.96
CA LEU A 371 0.95 -12.77 12.10
C LEU A 371 -0.01 -13.10 13.23
N GLU A 372 -0.92 -12.19 13.56
CA GLU A 372 -1.95 -12.42 14.58
C GLU A 372 -2.88 -13.58 14.17
N ALA A 373 -3.36 -13.58 12.92
CA ALA A 373 -4.20 -14.66 12.39
C ALA A 373 -3.47 -16.02 12.44
N SER A 374 -2.18 -16.04 12.12
CA SER A 374 -1.35 -17.24 12.17
C SER A 374 -1.19 -17.78 13.60
N ALA A 375 -0.88 -16.93 14.56
CA ALA A 375 -0.75 -17.29 15.97
C ALA A 375 -2.06 -17.90 16.50
N LEU A 376 -3.20 -17.26 16.18
CA LEU A 376 -4.51 -17.74 16.57
C LEU A 376 -4.86 -19.09 15.88
N ALA A 377 -4.56 -19.25 14.60
CA ALA A 377 -4.79 -20.49 13.86
C ALA A 377 -3.92 -21.65 14.36
N LEU A 378 -2.71 -21.36 14.82
CA LEU A 378 -1.80 -22.33 15.45
C LEU A 378 -2.26 -22.72 16.87
N GLY A 379 -3.23 -22.00 17.46
CA GLY A 379 -3.70 -22.24 18.83
C GLY A 379 -2.75 -21.68 19.89
N GLU A 380 -1.83 -20.81 19.50
CA GLU A 380 -1.02 -20.03 20.42
C GLU A 380 -1.96 -19.04 21.10
N GLY A 381 -2.46 -19.39 22.30
CA GLY A 381 -3.27 -18.49 23.12
C GLY A 381 -2.46 -17.23 23.41
N ARG A 382 -3.13 -16.06 23.39
CA ARG A 382 -2.61 -14.72 23.65
C ARG A 382 -1.30 -14.68 24.43
N HIS A 383 -0.17 -14.85 23.78
CA HIS A 383 1.05 -14.21 24.21
C HIS A 383 0.99 -12.80 23.61
N THR A 384 0.35 -11.91 24.37
CA THR A 384 0.42 -10.48 24.15
C THR A 384 1.87 -10.05 24.37
N HIS A 385 2.70 -10.16 23.35
CA HIS A 385 3.77 -9.21 23.21
C HIS A 385 3.10 -7.92 22.75
N PRO A 386 3.07 -6.87 23.58
CA PRO A 386 2.71 -5.56 23.09
C PRO A 386 3.71 -5.23 21.99
N VAL A 387 3.27 -5.21 20.74
CA VAL A 387 4.00 -4.54 19.68
C VAL A 387 4.05 -3.08 20.13
N ARG A 388 5.15 -2.68 20.77
CA ARG A 388 5.39 -1.29 21.15
C ARG A 388 5.27 -0.49 19.87
N SER A 389 4.41 0.50 19.87
CA SER A 389 4.35 1.49 18.81
C SER A 389 5.77 2.02 18.57
N PRO A 390 6.18 2.30 17.33
CA PRO A 390 7.45 2.99 17.08
C PRO A 390 7.62 4.30 17.85
N LEU A 391 6.53 4.85 18.40
CA LEU A 391 6.53 6.03 19.26
C LEU A 391 6.97 5.72 20.70
N ASP A 392 6.86 4.45 21.16
CA ASP A 392 7.26 4.05 22.54
C ASP A 392 8.78 3.79 22.67
N LEU A 393 9.51 3.68 21.57
CA LEU A 393 10.96 3.42 21.57
C LEU A 393 11.83 4.67 21.77
N ASN A 394 11.25 5.86 21.91
CA ASN A 394 11.98 7.12 22.09
C ASN A 394 11.84 7.71 23.52
N GLN A 395 11.40 6.95 24.51
CA GLN A 395 11.31 7.39 25.92
C GLN A 395 12.32 6.71 26.83
N SER A 396 13.39 6.12 26.28
CA SER A 396 14.52 5.64 27.08
C SER A 396 15.83 6.25 26.62
#